data_d5f09f339da21a0bdf224539a244c0c3
#
_entry.id   d5f09f339da21a0bdf224539a244c0c3
#
_cell.length_a   1.000
_cell.length_b   1.000
_cell.length_c   1.000
_cell.angle_alpha   90.00
_cell.angle_beta   90.00
_cell.angle_gamma   90.00
#
_symmetry.space_group_name_H-M   'P 1'
#
loop_
_entity.id
_entity.type
_entity.pdbx_description
1 polymer ?
#
loop_
_entity_poly.entity_id
_entity_poly.type
_entity_poly.pdbx_seq_one_letter_code
_entity_poly.pdbx_strand_id
1 'polypeptide(L)'
;MPSRPIVSTAAAILLAATSMAYARPDARTMTCEQTQLLIQSRHAVVLTTGRNTYDRYVRQFGNECDWPEVPVTSYIRTRDGQCRVHRCEEPVFDFPD
;
A
#
# COMPACT_ATOMS: atom_id res chain seq x y z
N MET A 1 -7.60 -22.79 -45.42
CA MET A 1 -6.86 -22.66 -45.05
C MET A 1 -6.43 -21.72 -44.16
N PRO A 2 -6.55 -20.90 -43.82
CA PRO A 2 -6.13 -19.92 -43.12
C PRO A 2 -6.42 -19.68 -41.77
N SER A 3 -6.17 -20.16 -40.84
CA SER A 3 -6.55 -19.87 -39.57
C SER A 3 -5.43 -19.47 -38.69
N ARG A 4 -4.34 -19.00 -39.20
CA ARG A 4 -3.33 -18.77 -38.45
C ARG A 4 -3.24 -17.60 -37.66
N PRO A 5 -3.59 -16.49 -37.90
CA PRO A 5 -3.27 -15.26 -37.20
C PRO A 5 -3.85 -15.06 -35.81
N ILE A 6 -4.70 -15.90 -35.36
CA ILE A 6 -5.36 -15.66 -34.11
C ILE A 6 -4.47 -15.88 -32.89
N VAL A 7 -3.44 -16.66 -33.02
CA VAL A 7 -2.63 -17.03 -31.88
C VAL A 7 -1.76 -15.91 -31.32
N SER A 8 -1.31 -14.98 -32.13
CA SER A 8 -0.43 -13.96 -31.65
C SER A 8 -1.08 -12.90 -30.79
N THR A 9 -2.37 -12.72 -30.86
CA THR A 9 -3.05 -11.70 -30.11
C THR A 9 -3.15 -12.04 -28.63
N ALA A 10 -3.24 -13.30 -28.27
CA ALA A 10 -3.38 -13.72 -26.89
C ALA A 10 -2.09 -13.49 -26.08
N ALA A 11 -0.95 -13.57 -26.72
CA ALA A 11 0.32 -13.39 -26.03
C ALA A 11 0.53 -11.95 -25.58
N ALA A 12 0.09 -10.98 -26.34
CA ALA A 12 0.24 -9.58 -26.01
C ALA A 12 -0.58 -9.19 -24.77
N ILE A 13 -1.74 -9.77 -24.60
CA ILE A 13 -2.58 -9.48 -23.45
C ILE A 13 -1.96 -9.98 -22.15
N LEU A 14 -1.33 -11.12 -22.17
CA LEU A 14 -0.68 -11.69 -21.00
C LEU A 14 0.48 -10.82 -20.52
N LEU A 15 1.25 -10.27 -21.43
CA LEU A 15 2.37 -9.41 -21.06
C LEU A 15 1.90 -8.13 -20.38
N ALA A 16 0.83 -7.53 -20.87
CA ALA A 16 0.31 -6.32 -20.27
C ALA A 16 -0.20 -6.57 -18.85
N ALA A 17 -0.85 -7.68 -18.60
CA ALA A 17 -1.34 -8.01 -17.25
C ALA A 17 -0.20 -8.24 -16.28
N THR A 18 0.89 -8.83 -16.72
CA THR A 18 2.03 -9.12 -15.87
C THR A 18 2.72 -7.84 -15.42
N SER A 19 2.87 -6.85 -16.29
CA SER A 19 3.60 -5.64 -15.92
C SER A 19 2.86 -4.78 -14.90
N MET A 20 1.56 -4.92 -14.75
CA MET A 20 0.80 -4.16 -13.76
C MET A 20 0.89 -4.73 -12.35
N ALA A 21 1.33 -5.96 -12.21
CA ALA A 21 1.34 -6.64 -10.92
C ALA A 21 2.38 -6.09 -9.94
N TYR A 22 3.37 -5.36 -10.43
CA TYR A 22 4.44 -4.86 -9.57
C TYR A 22 4.30 -3.38 -9.22
N ALA A 23 3.23 -2.74 -9.64
CA ALA A 23 3.05 -1.33 -9.34
C ALA A 23 2.61 -1.18 -7.87
N ARG A 24 3.44 -0.49 -7.09
CA ARG A 24 3.13 -0.18 -5.71
C ARG A 24 2.37 1.15 -5.67
N PRO A 25 1.26 1.24 -4.94
CA PRO A 25 0.54 2.52 -4.85
C PRO A 25 1.44 3.60 -4.25
N ASP A 26 1.37 4.79 -4.80
CA ASP A 26 2.16 5.93 -4.35
C ASP A 26 1.24 6.92 -3.65
N ALA A 27 1.43 7.08 -2.33
CA ALA A 27 0.58 7.94 -1.52
C ALA A 27 0.59 9.39 -2.00
N ARG A 28 1.70 9.83 -2.59
CA ARG A 28 1.83 11.22 -3.06
C ARG A 28 0.91 11.53 -4.24
N THR A 29 0.42 10.50 -4.95
CA THR A 29 -0.49 10.67 -6.09
C THR A 29 -1.95 10.51 -5.71
N MET A 30 -2.23 10.14 -4.46
CA MET A 30 -3.58 9.91 -3.97
C MET A 30 -3.96 10.98 -2.94
N THR A 31 -5.25 11.24 -2.79
CA THR A 31 -5.71 12.09 -1.69
C THR A 31 -5.61 11.33 -0.38
N CYS A 32 -5.65 12.04 0.74
CA CYS A 32 -5.66 11.41 2.06
C CYS A 32 -6.83 10.44 2.19
N GLU A 33 -8.03 10.85 1.73
CA GLU A 33 -9.19 9.99 1.79
C GLU A 33 -8.99 8.70 0.98
N GLN A 34 -8.47 8.81 -0.24
CA GLN A 34 -8.19 7.64 -1.07
C GLN A 34 -7.19 6.70 -0.41
N THR A 35 -6.16 7.28 0.22
CA THR A 35 -5.14 6.51 0.91
C THR A 35 -5.73 5.75 2.09
N GLN A 36 -6.55 6.43 2.90
CA GLN A 36 -7.18 5.80 4.06
C GLN A 36 -8.16 4.71 3.66
N LEU A 37 -8.94 4.94 2.60
CA LEU A 37 -9.87 3.94 2.10
C LEU A 37 -9.14 2.71 1.54
N LEU A 38 -8.01 2.92 0.89
CA LEU A 38 -7.21 1.80 0.38
C LEU A 38 -6.68 0.94 1.52
N ILE A 39 -6.14 1.57 2.56
CA ILE A 39 -5.65 0.86 3.74
C ILE A 39 -6.79 0.10 4.41
N GLN A 40 -7.93 0.75 4.57
CA GLN A 40 -9.09 0.12 5.21
C GLN A 40 -9.60 -1.07 4.41
N SER A 41 -9.62 -0.97 3.09
CA SER A 41 -10.14 -2.05 2.24
C SER A 41 -9.21 -3.26 2.18
N ARG A 42 -7.91 -3.03 2.25
CA ARG A 42 -6.93 -4.12 2.18
C ARG A 42 -6.45 -4.57 3.55
N HIS A 43 -6.79 -3.84 4.60
CA HIS A 43 -6.36 -4.03 5.98
C HIS A 43 -4.89 -3.69 6.20
N ALA A 44 -4.03 -3.95 5.23
CA ALA A 44 -2.62 -3.57 5.24
C ALA A 44 -2.16 -3.39 3.79
N VAL A 45 -1.30 -2.40 3.56
CA VAL A 45 -0.79 -2.14 2.22
C VAL A 45 0.58 -1.47 2.31
N VAL A 46 1.48 -1.82 1.40
CA VAL A 46 2.76 -1.15 1.27
C VAL A 46 2.59 0.01 0.30
N LEU A 47 2.89 1.22 0.76
CA LEU A 47 2.75 2.44 -0.04
C LEU A 47 4.11 3.07 -0.28
N THR A 48 4.31 3.59 -1.47
CA THR A 48 5.46 4.45 -1.76
C THR A 48 5.16 5.81 -1.15
N THR A 49 6.09 6.35 -0.37
CA THR A 49 5.93 7.61 0.34
C THR A 49 6.90 8.69 -0.12
N GLY A 50 7.88 8.34 -0.92
CA GLY A 50 8.87 9.25 -1.44
C GLY A 50 9.59 8.64 -2.61
N ARG A 51 10.61 9.33 -3.10
CA ARG A 51 11.33 8.89 -4.29
C ARG A 51 11.96 7.50 -4.10
N ASN A 52 12.51 7.24 -2.92
CA ASN A 52 13.14 5.97 -2.61
C ASN A 52 12.65 5.41 -1.28
N THR A 53 11.48 5.82 -0.83
CA THR A 53 10.96 5.40 0.46
C THR A 53 9.60 4.75 0.32
N TYR A 54 9.36 3.73 1.12
CA TYR A 54 8.07 3.05 1.19
C TYR A 54 7.94 2.43 2.58
N ASP A 55 6.71 2.13 2.96
CA ASP A 55 6.46 1.48 4.25
C ASP A 55 5.12 0.77 4.19
N ARG A 56 4.90 -0.10 5.17
CA ARG A 56 3.65 -0.84 5.29
C ARG A 56 2.73 -0.13 6.27
N TYR A 57 1.50 0.12 5.85
CA TYR A 57 0.50 0.78 6.67
C TYR A 57 -0.67 -0.16 6.90
N VAL A 58 -1.27 -0.06 8.09
CA VAL A 58 -2.33 -0.96 8.52
C VAL A 58 -3.55 -0.16 8.96
N ARG A 59 -4.70 -0.82 9.01
CA ARG A 59 -5.89 -0.17 9.56
C ARG A 59 -5.71 0.01 11.07
N GLN A 60 -6.40 0.99 11.62
CA GLN A 60 -6.25 1.33 13.03
C GLN A 60 -6.72 0.23 13.97
N PHE A 61 -7.85 -0.38 13.67
CA PHE A 61 -8.43 -1.41 14.52
C PHE A 61 -8.46 -2.75 13.78
N GLY A 62 -7.46 -3.56 13.99
CA GLY A 62 -7.34 -4.84 13.33
C GLY A 62 -6.23 -5.67 13.95
N ASN A 63 -5.94 -6.79 13.31
CA ASN A 63 -4.95 -7.73 13.81
C ASN A 63 -3.78 -7.92 12.85
N GLU A 64 -3.43 -6.89 12.10
CA GLU A 64 -2.35 -6.97 11.11
C GLU A 64 -0.96 -6.84 11.71
N CYS A 65 -0.84 -6.40 12.96
CA CYS A 65 0.45 -6.25 13.62
C CYS A 65 0.77 -7.50 14.45
N ASP A 66 2.03 -7.94 14.38
CA ASP A 66 2.50 -9.09 15.15
C ASP A 66 2.87 -8.65 16.56
N TRP A 67 2.27 -9.30 17.57
CA TRP A 67 2.56 -8.97 18.95
C TRP A 67 4.08 -9.01 19.21
N PRO A 68 4.69 -8.03 19.90
CA PRO A 68 4.03 -7.00 20.70
C PRO A 68 3.73 -5.70 19.94
N GLU A 69 3.83 -5.68 18.64
CA GLU A 69 3.54 -4.48 17.87
C GLU A 69 2.06 -4.14 17.87
N VAL A 70 1.75 -2.87 17.82
CA VAL A 70 0.38 -2.36 17.73
C VAL A 70 0.31 -1.27 16.68
N PRO A 71 -0.89 -0.98 16.14
CA PRO A 71 -1.03 0.14 15.22
C PRO A 71 -0.78 1.47 15.92
N VAL A 72 0.18 2.23 15.42
CA VAL A 72 0.56 3.53 15.98
C VAL A 72 0.36 4.59 14.91
N THR A 73 -0.17 5.75 15.32
CA THR A 73 -0.43 6.86 14.40
C THR A 73 0.88 7.36 13.78
N SER A 74 0.83 7.58 12.47
CA SER A 74 1.92 8.15 11.70
C SER A 74 1.33 9.10 10.68
N TYR A 75 2.13 9.99 10.13
CA TYR A 75 1.70 10.95 9.13
C TYR A 75 2.55 10.82 7.88
N ILE A 76 1.91 10.74 6.74
CA ILE A 76 2.61 10.66 5.46
C ILE A 76 2.08 11.74 4.53
N ARG A 77 2.87 12.08 3.53
CA ARG A 77 2.48 13.10 2.58
C ARG A 77 1.64 12.49 1.47
N THR A 78 0.46 13.07 1.27
CA THR A 78 -0.41 12.69 0.17
C THR A 78 -0.54 13.89 -0.77
N ARG A 79 -1.32 13.71 -1.85
CA ARG A 79 -1.48 14.77 -2.85
C ARG A 79 -2.06 16.04 -2.25
N ASP A 80 -2.93 15.93 -1.25
CA ASP A 80 -3.57 17.07 -0.63
C ASP A 80 -3.00 17.42 0.76
N GLY A 81 -1.82 16.92 1.10
CA GLY A 81 -1.12 17.28 2.33
C GLY A 81 -0.85 16.12 3.25
N GLN A 82 -0.62 16.42 4.52
CA GLN A 82 -0.35 15.40 5.53
C GLN A 82 -1.57 14.54 5.77
N CYS A 83 -1.36 13.25 5.89
CA CYS A 83 -2.43 12.28 6.05
C CYS A 83 -2.14 11.37 7.24
N ARG A 84 -3.12 11.23 8.11
CA ARG A 84 -2.99 10.35 9.28
C ARG A 84 -3.20 8.91 8.87
N VAL A 85 -2.23 8.07 9.20
CA VAL A 85 -2.24 6.63 8.91
C VAL A 85 -1.69 5.90 10.12
N HIS A 86 -1.62 4.57 10.05
CA HIS A 86 -1.12 3.76 11.17
C HIS A 86 -0.10 2.76 10.67
N ARG A 87 0.94 2.54 11.49
CA ARG A 87 1.98 1.55 11.22
C ARG A 87 2.09 0.64 12.42
N CYS A 88 2.62 -0.54 12.20
CA CYS A 88 2.92 -1.45 13.30
C CYS A 88 4.22 -1.04 13.98
N GLU A 89 4.16 -0.72 15.24
CA GLU A 89 5.33 -0.37 16.03
C GLU A 89 5.20 -0.95 17.42
N GLU A 90 6.35 -1.28 18.01
CA GLU A 90 6.37 -1.76 19.37
C GLU A 90 6.16 -0.59 20.31
N PRO A 91 5.21 -0.68 21.26
CA PRO A 91 4.94 0.44 22.15
C PRO A 91 6.15 0.73 23.03
N VAL A 92 6.44 2.02 23.22
CA VAL A 92 7.49 2.45 24.11
C VAL A 92 6.83 2.82 25.42
N PHE A 93 7.20 2.11 26.48
CA PHE A 93 6.68 2.40 27.81
C PHE A 93 7.78 3.09 28.61
N ASP A 94 7.51 4.34 28.99
CA ASP A 94 8.43 5.08 29.81
C ASP A 94 8.01 4.87 31.24
N PHE A 95 8.72 4.06 31.96
CA PHE A 95 8.47 3.86 33.38
C PHE A 95 9.39 4.78 34.17
N PRO A 96 8.85 5.67 35.00
CA PRO A 96 9.69 6.51 35.81
C PRO A 96 10.37 5.64 36.85
N ASP A 97 11.62 5.87 37.07
CA ASP A 97 12.41 5.12 38.03
C ASP A 97 12.19 5.63 39.45
#